data_acd214eafde0421e23dfc0d9148fb8a4
#
_entry.id   acd214eafde0421e23dfc0d9148fb8a4
#
_cell.length_a   1.000
_cell.length_b   1.000
_cell.length_c   1.000
_cell.angle_alpha   90.00
_cell.angle_beta   90.00
_cell.angle_gamma   90.00
#
_symmetry.space_group_name_H-M   'P 1'
#
loop_
_entity.id
_entity.type
_entity.pdbx_description
1 polymer ?
#
loop_
_entity_poly.entity_id
_entity_poly.type
_entity_poly.pdbx_seq_one_letter_code
_entity_poly.pdbx_strand_id
1 'polypeptide(L)'
;MQGRATLATMEKPYATSCDKNREPILAVLEEYFHDRRAVLEIGSGTGQHAVFFAARFPHLIWQTSDRRENLPGIGAWLDEAALPNTPPPLELDVEQAWPAQRYDAVFSANTLHIMSWAAVERLFAGLACVLDEQARVTVYGP
;
A
#
# COMPACT_ATOMS: atom_id res chain seq x y z
N MET A 1 7.39 -9.61 -29.93
CA MET A 1 8.55 -8.69 -29.92
C MET A 1 8.17 -7.34 -29.42
N GLN A 2 7.16 -6.72 -29.99
CA GLN A 2 6.73 -5.40 -29.55
C GLN A 2 6.28 -5.39 -28.09
N GLY A 3 5.50 -6.40 -27.70
CA GLY A 3 5.03 -6.46 -26.31
C GLY A 3 6.17 -6.55 -25.32
N ARG A 4 7.23 -7.28 -25.69
CA ARG A 4 8.39 -7.36 -24.83
C ARG A 4 9.11 -6.03 -24.73
N ALA A 5 9.26 -5.33 -25.86
CA ALA A 5 9.91 -4.04 -25.86
C ALA A 5 9.14 -3.04 -24.99
N THR A 6 7.81 -3.07 -25.06
CA THR A 6 6.97 -2.21 -24.22
C THR A 6 7.19 -2.51 -22.75
N LEU A 7 7.24 -3.78 -22.38
CA LEU A 7 7.48 -4.16 -20.98
C LEU A 7 8.87 -3.73 -20.53
N ALA A 8 9.86 -3.85 -21.41
CA ALA A 8 11.23 -3.46 -21.07
C ALA A 8 11.36 -1.96 -20.82
N THR A 9 10.50 -1.14 -21.44
CA THR A 9 10.53 0.31 -21.22
C THR A 9 9.72 0.74 -20.01
N MET A 10 8.99 -0.18 -19.39
CA MET A 10 8.17 0.12 -18.23
C MET A 10 9.04 0.11 -16.99
N GLU A 11 9.59 1.27 -16.66
CA GLU A 11 10.48 1.38 -15.51
C GLU A 11 9.69 1.46 -14.23
N LYS A 12 10.27 0.94 -13.15
CA LYS A 12 9.69 1.06 -11.84
C LYS A 12 9.82 2.51 -11.37
N PRO A 13 8.77 3.10 -10.85
CA PRO A 13 8.89 4.40 -10.20
C PRO A 13 9.77 4.30 -8.97
N TYR A 14 10.37 5.41 -8.58
CA TYR A 14 11.30 5.40 -7.45
C TYR A 14 11.16 6.68 -6.64
N ALA A 15 11.09 6.55 -5.32
CA ALA A 15 11.06 7.67 -4.39
C ALA A 15 12.14 7.47 -3.33
N THR A 16 13.06 8.41 -3.25
CA THR A 16 14.16 8.36 -2.25
C THR A 16 13.65 8.36 -0.83
N SER A 17 12.52 9.02 -0.58
CA SER A 17 11.94 9.09 0.76
C SER A 17 11.58 7.71 1.29
N CYS A 18 11.20 6.77 0.43
CA CYS A 18 10.89 5.42 0.86
C CYS A 18 12.12 4.74 1.46
N ASP A 19 13.29 4.90 0.84
CA ASP A 19 14.51 4.31 1.37
C ASP A 19 14.92 4.95 2.69
N LYS A 20 14.62 6.23 2.88
CA LYS A 20 15.02 6.95 4.08
C LYS A 20 14.16 6.64 5.28
N ASN A 21 12.86 6.40 5.07
CA ASN A 21 11.92 6.25 6.18
C ASN A 21 11.48 4.81 6.46
N ARG A 22 11.87 3.85 5.61
CA ARG A 22 11.36 2.48 5.75
C ARG A 22 11.80 1.79 7.03
N GLU A 23 13.02 2.03 7.50
CA GLU A 23 13.51 1.38 8.71
C GLU A 23 12.77 1.83 9.98
N PRO A 24 12.62 3.14 10.24
CA PRO A 24 11.82 3.54 11.40
C PRO A 24 10.35 3.13 11.28
N ILE A 25 9.78 3.10 10.08
CA ILE A 25 8.42 2.61 9.91
C ILE A 25 8.36 1.12 10.23
N LEU A 26 9.34 0.34 9.76
CA LEU A 26 9.38 -1.10 10.02
C LEU A 26 9.34 -1.38 11.51
N ALA A 27 10.08 -0.64 12.32
CA ALA A 27 10.10 -0.82 13.76
C ALA A 27 8.70 -0.67 14.37
N VAL A 28 7.94 0.30 13.89
CA VAL A 28 6.56 0.50 14.35
C VAL A 28 5.66 -0.65 13.89
N LEU A 29 5.80 -1.07 12.64
CA LEU A 29 4.98 -2.14 12.10
C LEU A 29 5.26 -3.48 12.79
N GLU A 30 6.51 -3.71 13.19
CA GLU A 30 6.85 -4.91 13.95
C GLU A 30 6.08 -4.98 15.26
N GLU A 31 5.87 -3.84 15.91
CA GLU A 31 5.10 -3.79 17.13
C GLU A 31 3.61 -4.01 16.89
N TYR A 32 3.05 -3.38 15.88
CA TYR A 32 1.60 -3.32 15.70
C TYR A 32 1.03 -4.33 14.73
N PHE A 33 1.84 -4.88 13.81
CA PHE A 33 1.35 -5.77 12.77
C PHE A 33 1.86 -7.21 12.91
N HIS A 34 2.69 -7.52 13.89
CA HIS A 34 3.26 -8.88 14.03
C HIS A 34 2.17 -9.96 14.18
N ASP A 35 1.03 -9.60 14.74
CA ASP A 35 -0.08 -10.53 15.00
C ASP A 35 -1.28 -10.27 14.08
N ARG A 36 -1.10 -9.53 12.98
CA ARG A 36 -2.16 -9.29 12.02
C ARG A 36 -2.06 -10.27 10.85
N ARG A 37 -3.06 -10.27 9.98
CA ARG A 37 -3.12 -11.22 8.86
C ARG A 37 -3.24 -10.55 7.51
N ALA A 38 -4.00 -9.48 7.40
CA ALA A 38 -4.25 -8.83 6.12
C ALA A 38 -4.17 -7.31 6.26
N VAL A 39 -3.24 -6.72 5.53
CA VAL A 39 -3.01 -5.28 5.52
C VAL A 39 -3.55 -4.69 4.25
N LEU A 40 -4.30 -3.59 4.36
CA LEU A 40 -4.60 -2.72 3.24
C LEU A 40 -3.69 -1.52 3.32
N GLU A 41 -2.86 -1.33 2.30
CA GLU A 41 -2.06 -0.11 2.19
C GLU A 41 -2.79 0.89 1.32
N ILE A 42 -3.03 2.09 1.85
CA ILE A 42 -3.72 3.15 1.13
C ILE A 42 -2.68 4.14 0.61
N GLY A 43 -2.69 4.37 -0.71
CA GLY A 43 -1.72 5.24 -1.33
C GLY A 43 -0.34 4.61 -1.41
N SER A 44 -0.25 3.47 -2.07
CA SER A 44 0.99 2.70 -2.16
C SER A 44 2.09 3.40 -2.97
N GLY A 45 1.75 4.44 -3.72
CA GLY A 45 2.70 5.28 -4.42
C GLY A 45 3.51 4.51 -5.44
N THR A 46 4.81 4.34 -5.18
CA THR A 46 5.69 3.61 -6.08
C THR A 46 5.57 2.09 -5.93
N GLY A 47 5.17 1.61 -4.76
CA GLY A 47 5.19 0.19 -4.43
C GLY A 47 6.41 -0.25 -3.64
N GLN A 48 7.37 0.65 -3.40
CA GLN A 48 8.61 0.33 -2.69
C GLN A 48 8.39 -0.12 -1.26
N HIS A 49 7.53 0.58 -0.51
CA HIS A 49 7.21 0.19 0.86
C HIS A 49 6.56 -1.19 0.91
N ALA A 50 5.62 -1.44 0.00
CA ALA A 50 4.92 -2.72 -0.02
C ALA A 50 5.89 -3.90 -0.17
N VAL A 51 6.81 -3.80 -1.12
CA VAL A 51 7.80 -4.84 -1.36
C VAL A 51 8.69 -5.02 -0.13
N PHE A 52 9.14 -3.92 0.45
CA PHE A 52 10.03 -3.97 1.61
C PHE A 52 9.35 -4.61 2.81
N PHE A 53 8.12 -4.16 3.14
CA PHE A 53 7.42 -4.66 4.32
C PHE A 53 6.86 -6.07 4.11
N ALA A 54 6.29 -6.34 2.94
CA ALA A 54 5.74 -7.68 2.68
C ALA A 54 6.80 -8.77 2.79
N ALA A 55 8.03 -8.47 2.38
CA ALA A 55 9.13 -9.44 2.49
C ALA A 55 9.46 -9.73 3.96
N ARG A 56 9.26 -8.76 4.84
CA ARG A 56 9.58 -8.92 6.26
C ARG A 56 8.43 -9.49 7.08
N PHE A 57 7.23 -9.47 6.54
CA PHE A 57 6.04 -10.02 7.21
C PHE A 57 5.41 -11.10 6.32
N PRO A 58 6.07 -12.24 6.15
CA PRO A 58 5.56 -13.27 5.24
C PRO A 58 4.22 -13.85 5.66
N HIS A 59 3.80 -13.66 6.90
CA HIS A 59 2.50 -14.08 7.39
C HIS A 59 1.38 -13.13 7.02
N LEU A 60 1.70 -11.91 6.57
CA LEU A 60 0.70 -10.93 6.18
C LEU A 60 0.40 -11.02 4.68
N ILE A 61 -0.87 -10.88 4.33
CA ILE A 61 -1.23 -10.52 2.97
C ILE A 61 -1.16 -9.00 2.89
N TRP A 62 -0.34 -8.50 2.00
CA TRP A 62 -0.12 -7.06 1.86
C TRP A 62 -0.81 -6.58 0.59
N GLN A 63 -1.97 -5.97 0.75
CA GLN A 63 -2.76 -5.48 -0.37
C GLN A 63 -2.40 -4.03 -0.66
N THR A 64 -1.71 -3.80 -1.76
CA THR A 64 -1.44 -2.44 -2.22
C THR A 64 -2.71 -1.84 -2.81
N SER A 65 -2.83 -0.52 -2.72
CA SER A 65 -3.92 0.20 -3.37
C SER A 65 -3.50 1.63 -3.66
N ASP A 66 -4.03 2.16 -4.74
CA ASP A 66 -3.82 3.55 -5.12
C ASP A 66 -4.82 3.91 -6.21
N ARG A 67 -4.76 5.14 -6.64
CA ARG A 67 -5.54 5.59 -7.79
C ARG A 67 -5.02 4.89 -9.04
N ARG A 68 -5.88 4.80 -10.04
CA ARG A 68 -5.63 4.02 -11.26
C ARG A 68 -4.27 4.32 -11.91
N GLU A 69 -3.89 5.60 -11.97
CA GLU A 69 -2.68 6.00 -12.68
C GLU A 69 -1.41 5.44 -12.03
N ASN A 70 -1.45 5.06 -10.74
CA ASN A 70 -0.28 4.53 -10.05
C ASN A 70 -0.20 3.00 -10.06
N LEU A 71 -1.24 2.32 -10.50
CA LEU A 71 -1.26 0.85 -10.44
C LEU A 71 -0.18 0.19 -11.29
N PRO A 72 0.11 0.66 -12.52
CA PRO A 72 1.17 0.01 -13.30
C PRO A 72 2.54 0.06 -12.63
N GLY A 73 2.89 1.19 -12.02
CA GLY A 73 4.18 1.31 -11.32
C GLY A 73 4.26 0.40 -10.11
N ILE A 74 3.18 0.34 -9.33
CA ILE A 74 3.12 -0.58 -8.20
C ILE A 74 3.27 -2.02 -8.70
N GLY A 75 2.55 -2.38 -9.75
CA GLY A 75 2.64 -3.71 -10.34
C GLY A 75 4.05 -4.08 -10.75
N ALA A 76 4.81 -3.12 -11.30
CA ALA A 76 6.19 -3.37 -11.71
C ALA A 76 7.06 -3.76 -10.51
N TRP A 77 6.90 -3.09 -9.37
CA TRP A 77 7.62 -3.44 -8.15
C TRP A 77 7.21 -4.82 -7.62
N LEU A 78 5.90 -5.10 -7.61
CA LEU A 78 5.41 -6.40 -7.13
C LEU A 78 5.88 -7.54 -8.02
N ASP A 79 5.83 -7.36 -9.34
CA ASP A 79 6.23 -8.40 -10.28
C ASP A 79 7.71 -8.72 -10.16
N GLU A 80 8.54 -7.71 -10.03
CA GLU A 80 9.98 -7.92 -9.89
C GLU A 80 10.32 -8.64 -8.59
N ALA A 81 9.66 -8.26 -7.49
CA ALA A 81 9.91 -8.88 -6.19
C ALA A 81 9.38 -10.31 -6.12
N ALA A 82 8.34 -10.63 -6.86
CA ALA A 82 7.74 -11.97 -6.94
C ALA A 82 7.45 -12.58 -5.57
N LEU A 83 6.92 -11.76 -4.64
CA LEU A 83 6.57 -12.24 -3.31
C LEU A 83 5.23 -12.98 -3.33
N PRO A 84 5.06 -14.03 -2.51
CA PRO A 84 3.82 -14.81 -2.51
C PRO A 84 2.65 -14.10 -1.81
N ASN A 85 2.92 -13.04 -1.07
CA ASN A 85 1.93 -12.40 -0.20
C ASN A 85 1.52 -10.99 -0.65
N THR A 86 1.82 -10.63 -1.90
CA THR A 86 1.40 -9.35 -2.46
C THR A 86 0.48 -9.59 -3.66
N PRO A 87 -0.85 -9.60 -3.43
CA PRO A 87 -1.80 -9.72 -4.56
C PRO A 87 -1.69 -8.51 -5.50
N PRO A 88 -2.25 -8.60 -6.70
CA PRO A 88 -2.24 -7.46 -7.62
C PRO A 88 -2.79 -6.20 -6.99
N PRO A 89 -2.28 -5.03 -7.38
CA PRO A 89 -2.72 -3.77 -6.76
C PRO A 89 -4.20 -3.51 -7.02
N LEU A 90 -4.84 -2.91 -6.02
CA LEU A 90 -6.26 -2.61 -6.03
C LEU A 90 -6.46 -1.13 -6.35
N GLU A 91 -7.37 -0.84 -7.25
CA GLU A 91 -7.73 0.56 -7.49
C GLU A 91 -8.56 1.06 -6.32
N LEU A 92 -8.10 2.13 -5.67
CA LEU A 92 -8.81 2.75 -4.56
C LEU A 92 -8.63 4.26 -4.62
N ASP A 93 -9.71 4.93 -4.93
CA ASP A 93 -9.82 6.38 -4.79
C ASP A 93 -10.73 6.60 -3.57
N VAL A 94 -10.22 7.25 -2.54
CA VAL A 94 -10.96 7.36 -1.26
C VAL A 94 -12.28 8.10 -1.42
N GLU A 95 -12.46 8.85 -2.49
CA GLU A 95 -13.70 9.58 -2.78
C GLU A 95 -14.69 8.75 -3.57
N GLN A 96 -14.34 7.53 -3.95
CA GLN A 96 -15.18 6.62 -4.69
C GLN A 96 -15.61 5.46 -3.79
N ALA A 97 -16.18 4.43 -4.40
CA ALA A 97 -16.62 3.26 -3.65
C ALA A 97 -15.42 2.49 -3.07
N TRP A 98 -15.55 2.06 -1.84
CA TRP A 98 -14.52 1.27 -1.17
C TRP A 98 -14.75 -0.22 -1.39
N PRO A 99 -13.69 -1.05 -1.33
CA PRO A 99 -13.84 -2.49 -1.50
C PRO A 99 -14.69 -3.09 -0.37
N ALA A 100 -15.31 -4.22 -0.68
CA ALA A 100 -16.12 -4.93 0.32
C ALA A 100 -15.28 -5.80 1.25
N GLN A 101 -14.04 -6.09 0.85
CA GLN A 101 -13.17 -6.97 1.62
C GLN A 101 -12.73 -6.32 2.93
N ARG A 102 -12.55 -7.13 3.96
CA ARG A 102 -12.15 -6.66 5.29
C ARG A 102 -10.67 -6.91 5.54
N TYR A 103 -10.08 -6.05 6.36
CA TYR A 103 -8.66 -6.11 6.72
C TYR A 103 -8.53 -5.90 8.22
N ASP A 104 -7.54 -6.54 8.84
CA ASP A 104 -7.27 -6.34 10.27
C ASP A 104 -6.10 -5.37 10.50
N ALA A 105 -5.57 -4.79 9.44
CA ALA A 105 -4.56 -3.75 9.54
C ALA A 105 -4.65 -2.82 8.33
N VAL A 106 -4.38 -1.54 8.55
CA VAL A 106 -4.31 -0.53 7.48
C VAL A 106 -3.03 0.27 7.67
N PHE A 107 -2.34 0.52 6.58
CA PHE A 107 -1.12 1.31 6.56
C PHE A 107 -1.20 2.37 5.48
N SER A 108 -0.73 3.57 5.78
CA SER A 108 -0.61 4.63 4.78
C SER A 108 0.58 5.51 5.13
N ALA A 109 1.45 5.75 4.16
CA ALA A 109 2.65 6.57 4.36
C ALA A 109 2.72 7.68 3.32
N ASN A 110 2.99 8.88 3.78
CA ASN A 110 3.23 10.05 2.93
C ASN A 110 2.08 10.34 1.96
N THR A 111 0.85 10.10 2.39
CA THR A 111 -0.34 10.22 1.55
C THR A 111 -1.30 11.28 2.06
N LEU A 112 -1.61 11.26 3.35
CA LEU A 112 -2.64 12.14 3.90
C LEU A 112 -2.31 13.61 3.75
N HIS A 113 -1.04 13.97 3.91
CA HIS A 113 -0.64 15.38 3.87
C HIS A 113 -0.73 16.01 2.47
N ILE A 114 -0.82 15.19 1.42
CA ILE A 114 -0.99 15.68 0.06
C ILE A 114 -2.45 15.63 -0.42
N MET A 115 -3.34 15.11 0.42
CA MET A 115 -4.77 15.06 0.11
C MET A 115 -5.46 16.35 0.49
N SER A 116 -6.58 16.65 -0.18
CA SER A 116 -7.47 17.69 0.29
C SER A 116 -8.09 17.28 1.62
N TRP A 117 -8.56 18.23 2.40
CA TRP A 117 -9.22 17.91 3.66
C TRP A 117 -10.46 17.04 3.42
N ALA A 118 -11.21 17.34 2.35
CA ALA A 118 -12.38 16.52 2.00
C ALA A 118 -11.99 15.07 1.71
N ALA A 119 -10.87 14.84 1.03
CA ALA A 119 -10.39 13.50 0.75
C ALA A 119 -9.97 12.79 2.05
N VAL A 120 -9.33 13.49 2.97
CA VAL A 120 -8.96 12.93 4.28
C VAL A 120 -10.20 12.47 5.03
N GLU A 121 -11.23 13.31 5.05
CA GLU A 121 -12.49 12.94 5.69
C GLU A 121 -13.11 11.70 5.05
N ARG A 122 -13.07 11.60 3.72
CA ARG A 122 -13.58 10.44 3.00
C ARG A 122 -12.76 9.20 3.29
N LEU A 123 -11.45 9.36 3.45
CA LEU A 123 -10.59 8.24 3.82
C LEU A 123 -11.04 7.64 5.16
N PHE A 124 -11.18 8.48 6.17
CA PHE A 124 -11.57 7.98 7.50
C PHE A 124 -12.99 7.42 7.51
N ALA A 125 -13.91 8.02 6.76
CA ALA A 125 -15.24 7.46 6.63
C ALA A 125 -15.22 6.10 5.95
N GLY A 126 -14.38 5.95 4.91
CA GLY A 126 -14.26 4.70 4.17
C GLY A 126 -13.63 3.57 4.98
N LEU A 127 -12.75 3.91 5.93
CA LEU A 127 -12.13 2.89 6.76
C LEU A 127 -13.16 2.02 7.47
N ALA A 128 -14.30 2.59 7.85
CA ALA A 128 -15.38 1.83 8.50
C ALA A 128 -15.87 0.67 7.63
N CYS A 129 -15.71 0.78 6.31
CA CYS A 129 -16.17 -0.26 5.38
C CYS A 129 -15.21 -1.44 5.28
N VAL A 130 -13.93 -1.24 5.63
CA VAL A 130 -12.88 -2.25 5.41
C VAL A 130 -12.22 -2.73 6.69
N LEU A 131 -12.48 -2.11 7.82
CA LEU A 131 -11.84 -2.52 9.07
C LEU A 131 -12.62 -3.62 9.76
N ASP A 132 -11.89 -4.67 10.17
CA ASP A 132 -12.40 -5.66 11.10
C ASP A 132 -12.45 -5.07 12.50
N GLU A 133 -13.17 -5.75 13.42
CA GLU A 133 -13.07 -5.43 14.83
C GLU A 133 -11.61 -5.54 15.27
N GLN A 134 -11.16 -4.62 16.09
CA GLN A 134 -9.80 -4.58 16.61
C GLN A 134 -8.73 -4.40 15.54
N ALA A 135 -9.10 -3.94 14.35
CA ALA A 135 -8.13 -3.61 13.33
C ALA A 135 -7.21 -2.47 13.79
N ARG A 136 -5.98 -2.49 13.33
CA ARG A 136 -4.99 -1.48 13.67
C ARG A 136 -4.69 -0.62 12.45
N VAL A 137 -4.63 0.68 12.66
CA VAL A 137 -4.35 1.65 11.60
C VAL A 137 -3.06 2.37 11.94
N THR A 138 -2.12 2.35 11.02
CA THR A 138 -0.84 3.06 11.18
C THR A 138 -0.66 4.03 10.03
N VAL A 139 -0.41 5.29 10.38
CA VAL A 139 -0.20 6.35 9.40
C VAL A 139 1.14 7.01 9.67
N TYR A 140 1.90 7.23 8.61
CA TYR A 140 3.18 7.90 8.67
C TYR A 140 3.15 9.16 7.80
N GLY A 141 3.68 10.26 8.31
CA GLY A 141 3.77 11.49 7.54
C GLY A 141 4.58 12.54 8.29
N PRO A 142 4.87 13.68 7.63
CA PRO A 142 5.59 14.79 8.26
C PRO A 142 4.80 15.45 9.37
#